data_b0758e19ca6079b859bbdef0aaa7e851
#
_entry.id   b0758e19ca6079b859bbdef0aaa7e851
#
_cell.length_a   1.000
_cell.length_b   1.000
_cell.length_c   1.000
_cell.angle_alpha   90.00
_cell.angle_beta   90.00
_cell.angle_gamma   90.00
#
_symmetry.space_group_name_H-M   'P 1'
#
loop_
_entity.id
_entity.type
_entity.pdbx_description
1 polymer ?
#
loop_
_entity_poly.entity_id
_entity_poly.type
_entity_poly.pdbx_seq_one_letter_code
_entity_poly.pdbx_strand_id
1 'polypeptide(L)'
;MKIFKTVYRTVVAVFMLVVSSCLFMVPAIASTPSNVLVVGQIAEPKSLDPATVTAVNDFRILMNVYDGLVRYKDGALEVEPALAESWDISADGKTYTFKLRSGVKFHDGTSVTAEAVKFNFDRMLDDSHPFHDTGPFPLSFFFSAIEKVEAVNAGTVRFSLNAPYAPFLSNLAYPTGLIASPDAIKKHG
;
A
#
# COMPACT_ATOMS: atom_id res chain seq x y z
N MET A 1 -55.54 48.47 -22.77
CA MET A 1 -54.51 48.13 -23.78
C MET A 1 -53.10 48.42 -23.30
N LYS A 2 -52.81 49.49 -22.53
CA LYS A 2 -51.45 49.78 -22.01
C LYS A 2 -50.94 48.77 -21.00
N ILE A 3 -51.77 48.32 -20.06
CA ILE A 3 -51.39 47.35 -19.01
C ILE A 3 -50.93 46.02 -19.61
N PHE A 4 -51.63 45.51 -20.62
CA PHE A 4 -51.32 44.24 -21.28
C PHE A 4 -49.91 44.27 -21.98
N LYS A 5 -49.54 45.39 -22.59
CA LYS A 5 -48.23 45.59 -23.22
C LYS A 5 -47.11 45.65 -22.18
N THR A 6 -47.38 46.23 -21.00
CA THR A 6 -46.38 46.32 -19.93
C THR A 6 -46.12 44.93 -19.32
N VAL A 7 -47.17 44.16 -19.00
CA VAL A 7 -47.05 42.79 -18.47
C VAL A 7 -46.33 41.89 -19.45
N TYR A 8 -46.70 41.91 -20.75
CA TYR A 8 -46.01 41.14 -21.77
C TYR A 8 -44.52 41.46 -21.88
N ARG A 9 -44.13 42.76 -21.84
CA ARG A 9 -42.71 43.15 -21.88
C ARG A 9 -41.92 42.66 -20.67
N THR A 10 -42.56 42.71 -19.47
CA THR A 10 -41.91 42.20 -18.24
C THR A 10 -41.71 40.70 -18.27
N VAL A 11 -42.72 39.93 -18.71
CA VAL A 11 -42.62 38.46 -18.84
C VAL A 11 -41.54 38.05 -19.85
N VAL A 12 -41.49 38.72 -21.00
CA VAL A 12 -40.45 38.46 -22.01
C VAL A 12 -39.05 38.81 -21.50
N ALA A 13 -38.91 39.92 -20.75
CA ALA A 13 -37.61 40.29 -20.18
C ALA A 13 -37.12 39.30 -19.11
N VAL A 14 -38.03 38.85 -18.24
CA VAL A 14 -37.72 37.79 -17.22
C VAL A 14 -37.36 36.46 -17.89
N PHE A 15 -38.10 36.08 -18.93
CA PHE A 15 -37.80 34.83 -19.68
C PHE A 15 -36.44 34.92 -20.40
N MET A 16 -36.08 36.03 -20.99
CA MET A 16 -34.79 36.28 -21.58
C MET A 16 -33.63 36.22 -20.56
N LEU A 17 -33.87 36.76 -19.35
CA LEU A 17 -32.90 36.73 -18.25
C LEU A 17 -32.64 35.31 -17.74
N VAL A 18 -33.71 34.51 -17.61
CA VAL A 18 -33.61 33.07 -17.20
C VAL A 18 -32.91 32.24 -18.26
N VAL A 19 -33.24 32.44 -19.55
CA VAL A 19 -32.57 31.74 -20.65
C VAL A 19 -31.10 32.15 -20.74
N SER A 20 -30.77 33.42 -20.55
CA SER A 20 -29.39 33.92 -20.54
C SER A 20 -28.58 33.33 -19.40
N SER A 21 -29.13 33.15 -18.18
CA SER A 21 -28.41 32.55 -17.05
C SER A 21 -28.18 31.04 -17.23
N CYS A 22 -29.07 30.34 -17.94
CA CYS A 22 -28.87 28.92 -18.27
C CYS A 22 -27.78 28.68 -19.33
N LEU A 23 -27.55 29.64 -20.23
CA LEU A 23 -26.51 29.55 -21.27
C LEU A 23 -25.08 29.74 -20.75
N PHE A 24 -24.92 30.29 -19.52
CA PHE A 24 -23.61 30.46 -18.89
C PHE A 24 -23.21 29.33 -17.94
N MET A 25 -24.02 28.26 -17.77
CA MET A 25 -23.58 27.06 -17.12
C MET A 25 -22.69 26.23 -18.08
N VAL A 26 -21.53 26.75 -18.38
CA VAL A 26 -20.46 25.93 -18.95
C VAL A 26 -20.03 24.96 -17.86
N PRO A 27 -20.20 23.64 -18.02
CA PRO A 27 -19.64 22.71 -17.06
C PRO A 27 -18.12 22.98 -17.02
N ALA A 28 -17.61 23.35 -15.87
CA ALA A 28 -16.18 23.43 -15.64
C ALA A 28 -15.64 21.98 -15.77
N ILE A 29 -15.30 21.57 -16.98
CA ILE A 29 -14.55 20.34 -17.19
C ILE A 29 -13.16 20.63 -16.64
N ALA A 30 -12.93 20.30 -15.38
CA ALA A 30 -11.60 20.30 -14.81
C ALA A 30 -10.78 19.25 -15.62
N SER A 31 -10.00 19.73 -16.58
CA SER A 31 -9.10 18.86 -17.32
C SER A 31 -7.99 18.42 -16.39
N THR A 32 -7.91 17.12 -16.12
CA THR A 32 -6.76 16.54 -15.42
C THR A 32 -5.50 16.83 -16.26
N PRO A 33 -4.42 17.36 -15.67
CA PRO A 33 -3.15 17.52 -16.36
C PRO A 33 -2.69 16.19 -16.99
N SER A 34 -2.04 16.25 -18.13
CA SER A 34 -1.65 15.06 -18.90
C SER A 34 -0.68 14.11 -18.17
N ASN A 35 -0.02 14.59 -17.12
CA ASN A 35 0.91 13.84 -16.27
C ASN A 35 0.26 13.38 -14.94
N VAL A 36 -1.06 13.50 -14.79
CA VAL A 36 -1.80 13.10 -13.58
C VAL A 36 -2.79 12.00 -13.93
N LEU A 37 -2.65 10.86 -13.26
CA LEU A 37 -3.64 9.78 -13.28
C LEU A 37 -4.56 9.94 -12.06
N VAL A 38 -5.85 10.08 -12.31
CA VAL A 38 -6.86 10.11 -11.25
C VAL A 38 -7.52 8.74 -11.16
N VAL A 39 -7.38 8.10 -9.99
CA VAL A 39 -7.97 6.78 -9.72
C VAL A 39 -9.04 6.93 -8.66
N GLY A 40 -10.30 6.64 -9.03
CA GLY A 40 -11.41 6.56 -8.09
C GLY A 40 -11.40 5.25 -7.31
N GLN A 41 -11.61 5.32 -6.01
CA GLN A 41 -11.78 4.15 -5.14
C GLN A 41 -13.15 4.15 -4.46
N ILE A 42 -13.62 2.95 -4.10
CA ILE A 42 -14.91 2.76 -3.43
C ILE A 42 -14.88 3.23 -1.97
N ALA A 43 -13.71 3.24 -1.34
CA ALA A 43 -13.52 3.63 0.06
C ALA A 43 -12.10 4.17 0.30
N GLU A 44 -11.96 5.01 1.31
CA GLU A 44 -10.67 5.44 1.84
C GLU A 44 -9.90 4.28 2.49
N PRO A 45 -8.56 4.27 2.45
CA PRO A 45 -7.75 3.30 3.17
C PRO A 45 -7.90 3.51 4.68
N LYS A 46 -8.02 2.41 5.42
CA LYS A 46 -8.12 2.45 6.88
C LYS A 46 -6.80 2.82 7.54
N SER A 47 -5.70 2.38 6.97
CA SER A 47 -4.34 2.66 7.41
C SER A 47 -3.38 2.60 6.22
N LEU A 48 -2.25 3.30 6.33
CA LEU A 48 -1.13 3.17 5.41
C LEU A 48 -0.05 2.19 5.92
N ASP A 49 -0.27 1.56 7.07
CA ASP A 49 0.58 0.46 7.56
C ASP A 49 0.10 -0.87 6.96
N PRO A 50 0.91 -1.54 6.11
CA PRO A 50 0.51 -2.77 5.43
C PRO A 50 0.24 -3.94 6.37
N ALA A 51 0.83 -3.94 7.57
CA ALA A 51 0.65 -5.01 8.56
C ALA A 51 -0.71 -4.94 9.29
N THR A 52 -1.40 -3.79 9.25
CA THR A 52 -2.60 -3.55 10.08
C THR A 52 -3.93 -3.63 9.33
N VAL A 53 -3.93 -3.86 8.02
CA VAL A 53 -5.11 -3.81 7.16
C VAL A 53 -5.45 -5.17 6.55
N THR A 54 -6.72 -5.33 6.13
CA THR A 54 -7.24 -6.58 5.55
C THR A 54 -8.06 -6.37 4.28
N ALA A 55 -8.39 -5.13 3.94
CA ALA A 55 -9.33 -4.88 2.86
C ALA A 55 -8.63 -4.66 1.52
N VAL A 56 -9.25 -5.12 0.44
CA VAL A 56 -8.70 -5.03 -0.93
C VAL A 56 -8.47 -3.57 -1.36
N ASN A 57 -9.31 -2.63 -0.93
CA ASN A 57 -9.13 -1.21 -1.23
C ASN A 57 -7.86 -0.63 -0.58
N ASP A 58 -7.49 -1.10 0.64
CA ASP A 58 -6.24 -0.74 1.29
C ASP A 58 -5.05 -1.30 0.50
N PHE A 59 -5.10 -2.59 0.16
CA PHE A 59 -4.04 -3.28 -0.58
C PHE A 59 -3.75 -2.65 -1.94
N ARG A 60 -4.78 -2.17 -2.66
CA ARG A 60 -4.60 -1.48 -3.95
C ARG A 60 -3.71 -0.24 -3.86
N ILE A 61 -3.75 0.49 -2.74
CA ILE A 61 -2.86 1.62 -2.50
C ILE A 61 -1.50 1.12 -2.05
N LEU A 62 -1.47 0.25 -1.03
CA LEU A 62 -0.23 -0.18 -0.39
C LEU A 62 0.73 -0.88 -1.34
N MET A 63 0.22 -1.72 -2.25
CA MET A 63 1.02 -2.38 -3.29
C MET A 63 1.63 -1.42 -4.34
N ASN A 64 1.19 -0.16 -4.38
CA ASN A 64 1.81 0.89 -5.21
C ASN A 64 2.76 1.80 -4.42
N VAL A 65 2.80 1.66 -3.10
CA VAL A 65 3.62 2.50 -2.20
C VAL A 65 4.79 1.71 -1.60
N TYR A 66 4.58 0.41 -1.35
CA TYR A 66 5.54 -0.45 -0.67
C TYR A 66 5.95 -1.64 -1.53
N ASP A 67 7.15 -2.15 -1.28
CA ASP A 67 7.64 -3.41 -1.81
C ASP A 67 7.80 -4.45 -0.69
N GLY A 68 7.59 -5.73 -1.03
CA GLY A 68 7.97 -6.87 -0.21
C GLY A 68 9.35 -7.39 -0.58
N LEU A 69 9.80 -8.46 0.09
CA LEU A 69 11.03 -9.16 -0.30
C LEU A 69 10.90 -9.76 -1.70
N VAL A 70 9.74 -10.30 -2.00
CA VAL A 70 9.33 -10.86 -3.29
C VAL A 70 7.96 -10.28 -3.66
N ARG A 71 7.60 -10.37 -4.93
CA ARG A 71 6.27 -9.98 -5.42
C ARG A 71 5.71 -11.03 -6.36
N TYR A 72 4.42 -11.00 -6.62
CA TYR A 72 3.84 -11.82 -7.68
C TYR A 72 4.22 -11.27 -9.05
N LYS A 73 4.45 -12.19 -9.99
CA LYS A 73 4.54 -11.84 -11.41
C LYS A 73 3.19 -11.36 -11.92
N ASP A 74 3.21 -10.45 -12.87
CA ASP A 74 1.97 -9.94 -13.48
C ASP A 74 1.14 -11.09 -14.08
N GLY A 75 -0.11 -11.19 -13.62
CA GLY A 75 -1.07 -12.19 -14.09
C GLY A 75 -0.78 -13.65 -13.66
N ALA A 76 0.15 -13.87 -12.72
CA ALA A 76 0.52 -15.20 -12.23
C ALA A 76 0.58 -15.27 -10.70
N LEU A 77 0.53 -16.50 -10.16
CA LEU A 77 0.75 -16.77 -8.73
C LEU A 77 2.23 -17.08 -8.41
N GLU A 78 3.08 -17.12 -9.43
CA GLU A 78 4.52 -17.27 -9.24
C GLU A 78 5.10 -15.99 -8.64
N VAL A 79 6.11 -16.15 -7.77
CA VAL A 79 6.82 -15.03 -7.18
C VAL A 79 8.10 -14.71 -7.96
N GLU A 80 8.48 -13.44 -7.94
CA GLU A 80 9.71 -12.94 -8.51
C GLU A 80 10.42 -11.99 -7.52
N PRO A 81 11.73 -11.72 -7.74
CA PRO A 81 12.50 -10.79 -6.91
C PRO A 81 11.88 -9.38 -6.85
N ALA A 82 11.87 -8.78 -5.62
CA ALA A 82 11.49 -7.39 -5.38
C ALA A 82 12.59 -6.68 -4.56
N LEU A 83 12.43 -6.43 -3.26
CA LEU A 83 13.52 -5.91 -2.41
C LEU A 83 14.69 -6.90 -2.29
N ALA A 84 14.40 -8.20 -2.31
CA ALA A 84 15.44 -9.21 -2.47
C ALA A 84 15.79 -9.39 -3.96
N GLU A 85 17.07 -9.47 -4.28
CA GLU A 85 17.55 -9.81 -5.63
C GLU A 85 17.56 -11.32 -5.88
N SER A 86 17.69 -12.12 -4.80
CA SER A 86 17.69 -13.58 -4.84
C SER A 86 17.42 -14.16 -3.44
N TRP A 87 17.13 -15.44 -3.39
CA TRP A 87 17.02 -16.20 -2.14
C TRP A 87 17.45 -17.66 -2.33
N ASP A 88 17.88 -18.25 -1.23
CA ASP A 88 18.21 -19.66 -1.12
C ASP A 88 17.28 -20.33 -0.11
N ILE A 89 16.88 -21.58 -0.40
CA ILE A 89 16.05 -22.40 0.47
C ILE A 89 16.89 -23.63 0.88
N SER A 90 16.96 -23.89 2.18
CA SER A 90 17.65 -25.08 2.68
C SER A 90 16.98 -26.38 2.20
N ALA A 91 17.74 -27.47 2.14
CA ALA A 91 17.28 -28.77 1.65
C ALA A 91 16.08 -29.32 2.44
N ASP A 92 15.95 -28.96 3.72
CA ASP A 92 14.83 -29.32 4.60
C ASP A 92 13.62 -28.41 4.46
N GLY A 93 13.71 -27.35 3.62
CA GLY A 93 12.63 -26.38 3.38
C GLY A 93 12.29 -25.47 4.56
N LYS A 94 13.17 -25.40 5.58
CA LYS A 94 12.91 -24.63 6.80
C LYS A 94 13.65 -23.30 6.89
N THR A 95 14.70 -23.10 6.10
CA THR A 95 15.49 -21.89 6.14
C THR A 95 15.45 -21.17 4.80
N TYR A 96 15.07 -19.91 4.82
CA TYR A 96 15.05 -19.03 3.66
C TYR A 96 16.02 -17.87 3.89
N THR A 97 17.03 -17.73 3.03
CA THR A 97 18.03 -16.67 3.12
C THR A 97 17.90 -15.77 1.92
N PHE A 98 17.51 -14.51 2.16
CA PHE A 98 17.30 -13.50 1.14
C PHE A 98 18.49 -12.55 1.07
N LYS A 99 18.95 -12.26 -0.15
CA LYS A 99 19.94 -11.23 -0.43
C LYS A 99 19.24 -9.98 -0.91
N LEU A 100 19.36 -8.90 -0.17
CA LEU A 100 18.70 -7.62 -0.46
C LEU A 100 19.44 -6.85 -1.56
N ARG A 101 18.70 -6.09 -2.37
CA ARG A 101 19.28 -5.14 -3.31
C ARG A 101 20.03 -4.05 -2.57
N SER A 102 21.21 -3.70 -3.06
CA SER A 102 21.98 -2.60 -2.49
C SER A 102 21.44 -1.23 -2.93
N GLY A 103 21.61 -0.23 -2.07
CA GLY A 103 21.28 1.18 -2.38
C GLY A 103 19.79 1.52 -2.40
N VAL A 104 18.90 0.59 -2.04
CA VAL A 104 17.47 0.86 -1.91
C VAL A 104 17.22 1.71 -0.66
N LYS A 105 16.32 2.69 -0.79
CA LYS A 105 15.91 3.57 0.29
C LYS A 105 14.41 3.60 0.47
N PHE A 106 13.97 3.78 1.70
CA PHE A 106 12.60 4.15 2.02
C PHE A 106 12.30 5.59 1.58
N HIS A 107 11.02 5.98 1.56
CA HIS A 107 10.59 7.33 1.20
C HIS A 107 11.10 8.42 2.16
N ASP A 108 11.44 8.06 3.40
CA ASP A 108 12.06 8.96 4.38
C ASP A 108 13.58 9.13 4.19
N GLY A 109 14.16 8.46 3.19
CA GLY A 109 15.58 8.51 2.84
C GLY A 109 16.46 7.51 3.60
N THR A 110 15.93 6.79 4.59
CA THR A 110 16.66 5.74 5.31
C THR A 110 16.89 4.52 4.41
N SER A 111 17.94 3.74 4.69
CA SER A 111 18.29 2.59 3.87
C SER A 111 17.42 1.38 4.19
N VAL A 112 17.03 0.64 3.17
CA VAL A 112 16.43 -0.70 3.33
C VAL A 112 17.55 -1.67 3.72
N THR A 113 17.43 -2.26 4.90
CA THR A 113 18.43 -3.19 5.46
C THR A 113 17.75 -4.44 5.99
N ALA A 114 18.51 -5.50 6.24
CA ALA A 114 18.02 -6.72 6.88
C ALA A 114 17.43 -6.45 8.28
N GLU A 115 17.98 -5.47 9.03
CA GLU A 115 17.40 -5.04 10.30
C GLU A 115 16.03 -4.38 10.12
N ALA A 116 15.83 -3.60 9.05
CA ALA A 116 14.53 -3.03 8.75
C ALA A 116 13.50 -4.12 8.41
N VAL A 117 13.90 -5.15 7.66
CA VAL A 117 13.04 -6.32 7.39
C VAL A 117 12.71 -7.04 8.69
N LYS A 118 13.74 -7.37 9.50
CA LYS A 118 13.57 -8.02 10.81
C LYS A 118 12.59 -7.24 11.69
N PHE A 119 12.76 -5.93 11.80
CA PHE A 119 11.88 -5.06 12.59
C PHE A 119 10.39 -5.22 12.20
N ASN A 120 10.07 -5.27 10.90
CA ASN A 120 8.69 -5.41 10.44
C ASN A 120 8.06 -6.74 10.87
N PHE A 121 8.81 -7.84 10.81
CA PHE A 121 8.30 -9.15 11.23
C PHE A 121 8.29 -9.31 12.75
N ASP A 122 9.34 -8.88 13.45
CA ASP A 122 9.37 -8.95 14.92
C ASP A 122 8.24 -8.12 15.52
N ARG A 123 8.01 -6.88 15.05
CA ARG A 123 6.90 -6.05 15.50
C ARG A 123 5.54 -6.75 15.39
N MET A 124 5.35 -7.53 14.34
CA MET A 124 4.10 -8.23 14.06
C MET A 124 3.96 -9.54 14.87
N LEU A 125 5.08 -10.23 15.16
CA LEU A 125 5.07 -11.60 15.65
C LEU A 125 5.51 -11.74 17.12
N ASP A 126 6.20 -10.74 17.68
CA ASP A 126 6.69 -10.75 19.05
C ASP A 126 5.90 -9.74 19.89
N ASP A 127 5.04 -10.26 20.76
CA ASP A 127 4.21 -9.47 21.67
C ASP A 127 5.03 -8.59 22.63
N SER A 128 6.32 -8.92 22.84
CA SER A 128 7.24 -8.12 23.67
C SER A 128 7.96 -7.02 22.88
N HIS A 129 7.79 -6.95 21.56
CA HIS A 129 8.44 -5.92 20.77
C HIS A 129 7.92 -4.52 21.12
N PRO A 130 8.79 -3.49 21.31
CA PRO A 130 8.37 -2.15 21.75
C PRO A 130 7.33 -1.45 20.88
N PHE A 131 7.16 -1.90 19.67
CA PHE A 131 6.20 -1.36 18.67
C PHE A 131 5.12 -2.37 18.30
N HIS A 132 4.90 -3.41 19.11
CA HIS A 132 3.80 -4.35 18.89
C HIS A 132 2.43 -3.65 19.05
N ASP A 133 2.34 -2.67 19.94
CA ASP A 133 1.12 -1.88 20.20
C ASP A 133 0.68 -1.00 18.99
N THR A 134 1.49 -0.90 17.95
CA THR A 134 1.08 -0.25 16.69
C THR A 134 0.10 -1.10 15.85
N GLY A 135 -0.17 -2.36 16.29
CA GLY A 135 -1.20 -3.22 15.71
C GLY A 135 -2.64 -2.76 15.98
N PRO A 136 -3.64 -3.57 15.68
CA PRO A 136 -3.61 -5.03 15.53
C PRO A 136 -2.96 -5.51 14.23
N PHE A 137 -2.47 -6.75 14.24
CA PHE A 137 -1.88 -7.42 13.07
C PHE A 137 -2.76 -8.60 12.63
N PRO A 138 -3.90 -8.34 12.00
CA PRO A 138 -4.95 -9.33 11.77
C PRO A 138 -4.54 -10.46 10.81
N LEU A 139 -3.51 -10.26 10.02
CA LEU A 139 -2.99 -11.25 9.06
C LEU A 139 -1.63 -11.85 9.47
N SER A 140 -1.19 -11.62 10.71
CA SER A 140 0.07 -12.19 11.23
C SER A 140 0.12 -13.72 11.17
N PHE A 141 -1.04 -14.39 11.18
CA PHE A 141 -1.13 -15.85 11.05
C PHE A 141 -0.52 -16.40 9.75
N PHE A 142 -0.41 -15.60 8.68
CA PHE A 142 0.31 -15.99 7.46
C PHE A 142 1.80 -16.31 7.72
N PHE A 143 2.33 -15.76 8.78
CA PHE A 143 3.72 -15.90 9.18
C PHE A 143 3.93 -16.72 10.45
N SER A 144 2.89 -17.41 10.93
CA SER A 144 2.94 -18.24 12.14
C SER A 144 3.95 -19.41 12.07
N ALA A 145 4.41 -19.78 10.88
CA ALA A 145 5.48 -20.73 10.70
C ALA A 145 6.87 -20.17 10.98
N ILE A 146 7.03 -18.83 11.08
CA ILE A 146 8.32 -18.22 11.39
C ILE A 146 8.64 -18.47 12.85
N GLU A 147 9.79 -19.11 13.09
CA GLU A 147 10.36 -19.26 14.42
C GLU A 147 11.32 -18.11 14.74
N LYS A 148 12.07 -17.63 13.73
CA LYS A 148 13.08 -16.59 13.92
C LYS A 148 13.34 -15.81 12.64
N VAL A 149 13.55 -14.51 12.78
CA VAL A 149 14.09 -13.64 11.73
C VAL A 149 15.45 -13.11 12.17
N GLU A 150 16.46 -13.22 11.33
CA GLU A 150 17.84 -12.80 11.61
C GLU A 150 18.37 -11.88 10.53
N ALA A 151 18.85 -10.70 10.92
CA ALA A 151 19.71 -9.89 10.07
C ALA A 151 21.12 -10.45 10.13
N VAL A 152 21.49 -11.26 9.16
CA VAL A 152 22.84 -11.89 9.09
C VAL A 152 23.90 -10.83 8.89
N ASN A 153 23.62 -9.86 8.04
CA ASN A 153 24.36 -8.63 7.83
C ASN A 153 23.40 -7.59 7.22
N ALA A 154 23.86 -6.38 6.93
CA ALA A 154 23.02 -5.31 6.43
C ALA A 154 22.22 -5.66 5.15
N GLY A 155 22.75 -6.54 4.30
CA GLY A 155 22.14 -6.95 3.02
C GLY A 155 21.60 -8.37 3.00
N THR A 156 21.58 -9.10 4.12
CA THR A 156 21.15 -10.51 4.15
C THR A 156 20.24 -10.76 5.33
N VAL A 157 19.01 -11.17 5.06
CA VAL A 157 18.03 -11.59 6.07
C VAL A 157 17.73 -13.07 5.95
N ARG A 158 17.62 -13.74 7.08
CA ARG A 158 17.31 -15.17 7.18
C ARG A 158 16.03 -15.38 7.98
N PHE A 159 15.15 -16.22 7.44
CA PHE A 159 13.96 -16.72 8.12
C PHE A 159 14.17 -18.20 8.44
N SER A 160 13.98 -18.57 9.71
CA SER A 160 13.91 -19.95 10.15
C SER A 160 12.45 -20.28 10.44
N LEU A 161 11.96 -21.39 9.90
CA LEU A 161 10.61 -21.89 10.06
C LEU A 161 10.59 -23.11 11.01
N ASN A 162 9.54 -23.22 11.82
CA ASN A 162 9.33 -24.38 12.70
C ASN A 162 9.08 -25.68 11.91
N ALA A 163 8.50 -25.58 10.68
CA ALA A 163 8.27 -26.69 9.77
C ALA A 163 8.41 -26.23 8.31
N PRO A 164 8.65 -27.12 7.34
CA PRO A 164 8.59 -26.79 5.92
C PRO A 164 7.21 -26.23 5.58
N TYR A 165 7.18 -25.07 4.93
CA TYR A 165 5.93 -24.35 4.64
C TYR A 165 5.92 -23.83 3.21
N ALA A 166 5.34 -24.59 2.28
CA ALA A 166 5.32 -24.26 0.85
C ALA A 166 4.71 -22.89 0.51
N PRO A 167 3.65 -22.37 1.20
CA PRO A 167 3.10 -21.06 0.90
C PRO A 167 3.98 -19.86 1.34
N PHE A 168 5.11 -20.07 2.01
CA PHE A 168 5.89 -19.01 2.64
C PHE A 168 6.27 -17.87 1.68
N LEU A 169 6.79 -18.18 0.49
CA LEU A 169 7.13 -17.15 -0.50
C LEU A 169 5.90 -16.39 -1.00
N SER A 170 4.78 -17.09 -1.20
CA SER A 170 3.52 -16.45 -1.60
C SER A 170 2.99 -15.52 -0.52
N ASN A 171 3.13 -15.90 0.75
CA ASN A 171 2.75 -15.05 1.88
C ASN A 171 3.64 -13.81 1.99
N LEU A 172 4.95 -13.92 1.68
CA LEU A 172 5.85 -12.75 1.62
C LEU A 172 5.53 -11.80 0.47
N ALA A 173 4.91 -12.29 -0.62
CA ALA A 173 4.44 -11.46 -1.73
C ALA A 173 3.06 -10.83 -1.46
N TYR A 174 2.35 -11.28 -0.42
CA TYR A 174 1.06 -10.74 -0.03
C TYR A 174 1.21 -9.38 0.67
N PRO A 175 0.23 -8.47 0.59
CA PRO A 175 0.36 -7.11 1.14
C PRO A 175 0.83 -7.00 2.60
N THR A 176 0.49 -7.96 3.46
CA THR A 176 0.96 -7.98 4.85
C THR A 176 2.46 -8.29 4.99
N GLY A 177 3.12 -8.76 3.91
CA GLY A 177 4.57 -8.96 3.82
C GLY A 177 5.34 -7.76 3.28
N LEU A 178 4.67 -6.65 2.99
CA LEU A 178 5.30 -5.41 2.53
C LEU A 178 6.10 -4.75 3.66
N ILE A 179 7.22 -4.13 3.30
CA ILE A 179 8.19 -3.61 4.27
C ILE A 179 8.04 -2.10 4.41
N ALA A 180 7.68 -1.65 5.60
CA ALA A 180 7.59 -0.25 5.96
C ALA A 180 8.88 0.24 6.65
N SER A 181 9.15 1.56 6.58
CA SER A 181 10.28 2.16 7.28
C SER A 181 10.13 2.02 8.80
N PRO A 182 11.11 1.43 9.50
CA PRO A 182 11.10 1.42 10.96
C PRO A 182 11.02 2.81 11.58
N ASP A 183 11.68 3.80 10.98
CA ASP A 183 11.69 5.16 11.50
C ASP A 183 10.35 5.87 11.30
N ALA A 184 9.66 5.59 10.20
CA ALA A 184 8.28 6.05 10.00
C ALA A 184 7.33 5.43 11.04
N ILE A 185 7.44 4.13 11.30
CA ILE A 185 6.63 3.44 12.32
C ILE A 185 6.92 4.00 13.73
N LYS A 186 8.19 4.16 14.11
CA LYS A 186 8.57 4.74 15.41
C LYS A 186 8.02 6.15 15.62
N LYS A 187 7.84 6.90 14.54
CA LYS A 187 7.40 8.29 14.58
C LYS A 187 5.88 8.44 14.54
N HIS A 188 5.17 7.57 13.84
CA HIS A 188 3.78 7.76 13.46
C HIS A 188 2.88 6.55 13.77
N GLY A 189 3.45 5.40 14.12
CA GLY A 189 2.73 4.16 14.43
C GLY A 189 1.95 4.14 15.70
#